data_24189c7757b9186e09de1a561ca966f9
#
_entry.id   24189c7757b9186e09de1a561ca966f9
#
_cell.length_a   1.000
_cell.length_b   1.000
_cell.length_c   1.000
_cell.angle_alpha   90.00
_cell.angle_beta   90.00
_cell.angle_gamma   90.00
#
_symmetry.space_group_name_H-M   'P 1'
#
loop_
_entity.id
_entity.type
_entity.pdbx_description
1 polymer ?
#
loop_
_entity_poly.entity_id
_entity_poly.type
_entity_poly.pdbx_seq_one_letter_code
_entity_poly.pdbx_strand_id
1 'polypeptide(L)'
;MIRVLLVEDNDVYRSSLELLLALQAGIEVVGAVGAGNEAAAAATRHRADVVLMDYRLPGLDGAAATREVIAASGAAVVCLTAEATAQEREEIVRAGASALVEKGDPMEALAAAIRAAAPMI
;
A
#
# COMPACT_ATOMS: atom_id res chain seq x y z
N MET A 1 11.90 -9.73 -7.82
CA MET A 1 11.68 -8.76 -6.74
C MET A 1 10.20 -8.42 -6.64
N ILE A 2 9.75 -8.11 -5.45
CA ILE A 2 8.36 -7.67 -5.22
C ILE A 2 8.26 -6.22 -5.67
N ARG A 3 7.38 -5.95 -6.62
CA ARG A 3 7.16 -4.62 -7.17
C ARG A 3 6.11 -3.90 -6.33
N VAL A 4 6.51 -2.82 -5.68
CA VAL A 4 5.66 -2.09 -4.73
C VAL A 4 5.35 -0.68 -5.24
N LEU A 5 4.06 -0.34 -5.26
CA LEU A 5 3.59 1.01 -5.53
C LEU A 5 3.23 1.67 -4.20
N LEU A 6 3.65 2.93 -4.01
CA LEU A 6 3.27 3.71 -2.84
C LEU A 6 2.13 4.66 -3.18
N VAL A 7 1.12 4.71 -2.31
CA VAL A 7 0.03 5.68 -2.41
C VAL A 7 -0.03 6.45 -1.09
N GLU A 8 0.53 7.65 -1.08
CA GLU A 8 0.72 8.47 0.11
C GLU A 8 0.75 9.94 -0.29
N ASP A 9 -0.06 10.78 0.33
CA ASP A 9 -0.16 12.20 0.00
C ASP A 9 0.89 13.08 0.68
N ASN A 10 1.48 12.62 1.79
CA ASN A 10 2.52 13.38 2.49
C ASN A 10 3.87 13.14 1.81
N ASP A 11 4.44 14.18 1.21
CA ASP A 11 5.68 14.09 0.44
C ASP A 11 6.87 13.60 1.27
N VAL A 12 6.97 14.07 2.51
CA VAL A 12 8.10 13.72 3.39
C VAL A 12 8.01 12.23 3.78
N TYR A 13 6.83 11.78 4.19
CA TYR A 13 6.63 10.40 4.58
C TYR A 13 6.81 9.46 3.39
N ARG A 14 6.28 9.84 2.23
CA ARG A 14 6.43 9.06 0.99
C ARG A 14 7.90 8.88 0.62
N SER A 15 8.68 9.97 0.64
CA SER A 15 10.10 9.92 0.33
C SER A 15 10.87 9.05 1.32
N SER A 16 10.52 9.12 2.61
CA SER A 16 11.13 8.27 3.64
C SER A 16 10.83 6.80 3.40
N LEU A 17 9.59 6.48 3.05
CA LEU A 17 9.21 5.10 2.72
C LEU A 17 9.97 4.56 1.52
N GLU A 18 10.12 5.38 0.47
CA GLU A 18 10.85 4.97 -0.72
C GLU A 18 12.29 4.58 -0.37
N LEU A 19 12.97 5.41 0.43
CA LEU A 19 14.34 5.15 0.84
C LEU A 19 14.45 3.89 1.70
N LEU A 20 13.58 3.76 2.70
CA LEU A 20 13.63 2.64 3.63
C LEU A 20 13.27 1.31 2.98
N LEU A 21 12.28 1.31 2.08
CA LEU A 21 11.89 0.10 1.37
C LEU A 21 12.95 -0.33 0.36
N ALA A 22 13.64 0.63 -0.26
CA ALA A 22 14.71 0.32 -1.20
C ALA A 22 15.87 -0.43 -0.53
N LEU A 23 16.00 -0.32 0.78
CA LEU A 23 17.02 -1.04 1.54
C LEU A 23 16.62 -2.47 1.89
N GLN A 24 15.35 -2.83 1.70
CA GLN A 24 14.85 -4.16 2.01
C GLN A 24 15.13 -5.13 0.87
N ALA A 25 15.71 -6.29 1.21
CA ALA A 25 16.02 -7.30 0.21
C ALA A 25 14.75 -7.81 -0.47
N GLY A 26 14.78 -7.89 -1.80
CA GLY A 26 13.67 -8.45 -2.58
C GLY A 26 12.51 -7.50 -2.83
N ILE A 27 12.60 -6.23 -2.41
CA ILE A 27 11.56 -5.23 -2.59
C ILE A 27 12.06 -4.13 -3.51
N GLU A 28 11.24 -3.78 -4.50
CA GLU A 28 11.53 -2.68 -5.44
C GLU A 28 10.36 -1.73 -5.46
N VAL A 29 10.60 -0.45 -5.16
CA VAL A 29 9.55 0.58 -5.28
C VAL A 29 9.49 1.01 -6.74
N VAL A 30 8.39 0.72 -7.41
CA VAL A 30 8.24 0.95 -8.85
C VAL A 30 7.53 2.25 -9.19
N GLY A 31 6.93 2.90 -8.22
CA GLY A 31 6.26 4.17 -8.42
C GLY A 31 5.63 4.67 -7.14
N ALA A 32 5.20 5.92 -7.17
CA ALA A 32 4.51 6.55 -6.06
C ALA A 32 3.50 7.57 -6.59
N VAL A 33 2.33 7.60 -5.98
CA VAL A 33 1.28 8.59 -6.29
C VAL A 33 0.75 9.20 -5.00
N GLY A 34 0.16 10.37 -5.10
CA GLY A 34 -0.28 11.15 -3.95
C GLY A 34 -1.78 11.11 -3.66
N ALA A 35 -2.57 10.43 -4.46
CA ALA A 35 -4.03 10.42 -4.29
C ALA A 35 -4.62 9.05 -4.59
N GLY A 36 -5.70 8.71 -3.88
CA GLY A 36 -6.36 7.42 -4.03
C GLY A 36 -6.92 7.16 -5.41
N ASN A 37 -7.42 8.19 -6.09
CA ASN A 37 -7.98 8.07 -7.42
C ASN A 37 -6.93 7.83 -8.52
N GLU A 38 -5.65 7.94 -8.20
CA GLU A 38 -4.56 7.63 -9.12
C GLU A 38 -4.02 6.20 -8.94
N ALA A 39 -4.39 5.55 -7.85
CA ALA A 39 -3.78 4.29 -7.44
C ALA A 39 -4.03 3.14 -8.42
N ALA A 40 -5.26 2.95 -8.87
CA ALA A 40 -5.60 1.82 -9.73
C ALA A 40 -4.87 1.88 -11.07
N ALA A 41 -4.85 3.06 -11.71
CA ALA A 41 -4.15 3.26 -12.98
C ALA A 41 -2.63 3.06 -12.81
N ALA A 42 -2.07 3.58 -11.72
CA ALA A 42 -0.64 3.44 -11.45
C ALA A 42 -0.27 1.98 -11.17
N ALA A 43 -1.09 1.25 -10.42
CA ALA A 43 -0.85 -0.15 -10.12
C ALA A 43 -0.81 -0.98 -11.41
N THR A 44 -1.71 -0.71 -12.34
CA THR A 44 -1.75 -1.38 -13.63
C THR A 44 -0.55 -1.01 -14.48
N ARG A 45 -0.25 0.28 -14.60
CA ARG A 45 0.84 0.79 -15.42
C ARG A 45 2.20 0.26 -14.98
N HIS A 46 2.43 0.23 -13.67
CA HIS A 46 3.70 -0.21 -13.10
C HIS A 46 3.75 -1.70 -12.82
N ARG A 47 2.68 -2.42 -13.09
CA ARG A 47 2.58 -3.87 -12.81
C ARG A 47 2.97 -4.17 -11.35
N ALA A 48 2.35 -3.45 -10.42
CA ALA A 48 2.63 -3.61 -9.01
C ALA A 48 2.16 -4.99 -8.52
N ASP A 49 2.98 -5.63 -7.70
CA ASP A 49 2.59 -6.85 -6.99
C ASP A 49 1.85 -6.51 -5.70
N VAL A 50 2.30 -5.46 -5.03
CA VAL A 50 1.73 -4.99 -3.77
C VAL A 50 1.62 -3.47 -3.84
N VAL A 51 0.49 -2.95 -3.38
CA VAL A 51 0.27 -1.52 -3.23
C VAL A 51 0.23 -1.20 -1.74
N LEU A 52 1.11 -0.28 -1.31
CA LEU A 52 1.04 0.31 0.02
C LEU A 52 0.09 1.48 -0.06
N MET A 53 -1.04 1.38 0.63
CA MET A 53 -2.14 2.35 0.55
C MET A 53 -2.33 3.05 1.88
N ASP A 54 -2.11 4.37 1.92
CA ASP A 54 -2.50 5.14 3.08
C ASP A 54 -4.03 5.07 3.21
N TYR A 55 -4.51 4.82 4.42
CA TYR A 55 -5.95 4.75 4.67
C TYR A 55 -6.62 6.11 4.47
N ARG A 56 -5.93 7.19 4.83
CA ARG A 56 -6.49 8.56 4.79
C ARG A 56 -5.88 9.35 3.63
N LEU A 57 -6.53 9.27 2.49
CA LEU A 57 -6.08 9.94 1.27
C LEU A 57 -7.07 11.02 0.85
N PRO A 58 -6.60 12.09 0.18
CA PRO A 58 -7.50 13.06 -0.43
C PRO A 58 -8.21 12.43 -1.63
N GLY A 59 -9.41 12.91 -1.92
CA GLY A 59 -10.21 12.48 -3.06
C GLY A 59 -10.93 11.19 -2.80
N LEU A 60 -10.25 10.05 -2.97
CA LEU A 60 -10.80 8.74 -2.76
C LEU A 60 -10.15 8.11 -1.53
N ASP A 61 -10.93 7.67 -0.55
CA ASP A 61 -10.39 7.11 0.69
C ASP A 61 -9.69 5.76 0.45
N GLY A 62 -8.91 5.32 1.43
CA GLY A 62 -8.09 4.12 1.29
C GLY A 62 -8.88 2.84 1.04
N ALA A 63 -10.07 2.70 1.63
CA ALA A 63 -10.90 1.51 1.41
C ALA A 63 -11.45 1.47 -0.01
N ALA A 64 -11.97 2.59 -0.51
CA ALA A 64 -12.47 2.68 -1.87
C ALA A 64 -11.35 2.49 -2.89
N ALA A 65 -10.18 3.12 -2.65
CA ALA A 65 -9.02 2.96 -3.51
C ALA A 65 -8.52 1.51 -3.53
N THR A 66 -8.56 0.82 -2.39
CA THR A 66 -8.20 -0.59 -2.29
C THR A 66 -9.08 -1.44 -3.20
N ARG A 67 -10.40 -1.24 -3.17
CA ARG A 67 -11.32 -1.97 -4.04
C ARG A 67 -10.99 -1.75 -5.51
N GLU A 68 -10.71 -0.49 -5.89
CA GLU A 68 -10.38 -0.15 -7.28
C GLU A 68 -9.07 -0.79 -7.74
N VAL A 69 -8.05 -0.77 -6.90
CA VAL A 69 -6.76 -1.36 -7.21
C VAL A 69 -6.90 -2.87 -7.45
N ILE A 70 -7.60 -3.55 -6.56
CA ILE A 70 -7.80 -5.00 -6.68
C ILE A 70 -8.58 -5.34 -7.94
N ALA A 71 -9.65 -4.60 -8.21
CA ALA A 71 -10.49 -4.85 -9.38
C ALA A 71 -9.73 -4.59 -10.69
N ALA A 72 -8.90 -3.54 -10.75
CA ALA A 72 -8.22 -3.13 -11.97
C ALA A 72 -6.92 -3.90 -12.22
N SER A 73 -6.15 -4.19 -11.18
CA SER A 73 -4.78 -4.71 -11.35
C SER A 73 -4.57 -6.10 -10.76
N GLY A 74 -5.40 -6.51 -9.81
CA GLY A 74 -5.19 -7.75 -9.08
C GLY A 74 -4.05 -7.70 -8.08
N ALA A 75 -3.43 -6.53 -7.87
CA ALA A 75 -2.37 -6.37 -6.89
C ALA A 75 -2.91 -6.58 -5.48
N ALA A 76 -2.07 -7.11 -4.59
CA ALA A 76 -2.40 -7.16 -3.17
C ALA A 76 -2.26 -5.77 -2.57
N VAL A 77 -3.05 -5.46 -1.54
CA VAL A 77 -2.99 -4.15 -0.89
C VAL A 77 -2.63 -4.33 0.58
N VAL A 78 -1.62 -3.60 1.01
CA VAL A 78 -1.27 -3.44 2.42
C VAL A 78 -1.60 -1.99 2.78
N CYS A 79 -2.52 -1.80 3.71
CA CYS A 79 -2.91 -0.45 4.13
C CYS A 79 -2.03 0.04 5.27
N LEU A 80 -1.77 1.35 5.25
CA LEU A 80 -1.06 2.06 6.31
C LEU A 80 -2.01 3.05 6.97
N THR A 81 -1.96 3.15 8.29
CA THR A 81 -2.72 4.13 9.05
C THR A 81 -1.92 4.62 10.23
N ALA A 82 -2.18 5.86 10.66
CA ALA A 82 -1.54 6.40 11.87
C ALA A 82 -1.99 5.62 13.11
N GLU A 83 -3.26 5.26 13.17
CA GLU A 83 -3.83 4.50 14.27
C GLU A 83 -4.95 3.60 13.74
N ALA A 84 -4.82 2.30 13.94
CA ALA A 84 -5.78 1.33 13.44
C ALA A 84 -6.91 1.12 14.44
N THR A 85 -8.06 1.76 14.20
CA THR A 85 -9.26 1.51 14.98
C THR A 85 -9.90 0.19 14.57
N ALA A 86 -10.78 -0.37 15.42
CA ALA A 86 -11.52 -1.58 15.08
C ALA A 86 -12.35 -1.40 13.81
N GLN A 87 -12.97 -0.21 13.65
CA GLN A 87 -13.78 0.11 12.49
C GLN A 87 -12.94 0.16 11.21
N GLU A 88 -11.77 0.78 11.27
CA GLU A 88 -10.85 0.84 10.12
C GLU A 88 -10.38 -0.54 9.71
N ARG A 89 -10.05 -1.40 10.67
CA ARG A 89 -9.65 -2.78 10.40
C ARG A 89 -10.75 -3.54 9.68
N GLU A 90 -12.00 -3.37 10.14
CA GLU A 90 -13.15 -4.02 9.53
C GLU A 90 -13.37 -3.53 8.09
N GLU A 91 -13.32 -2.22 7.87
CA GLU A 91 -13.51 -1.64 6.55
C GLU A 91 -12.45 -2.10 5.56
N ILE A 92 -11.19 -2.15 5.99
CA ILE A 92 -10.06 -2.53 5.14
C ILE A 92 -10.13 -4.02 4.79
N VAL A 93 -10.49 -4.87 5.74
CA VAL A 93 -10.69 -6.30 5.46
C VAL A 93 -11.80 -6.51 4.45
N ARG A 94 -12.92 -5.80 4.60
CA ARG A 94 -14.04 -5.87 3.65
C ARG A 94 -13.66 -5.37 2.26
N ALA A 95 -12.75 -4.39 2.20
CA ALA A 95 -12.27 -3.87 0.92
C ALA A 95 -11.33 -4.86 0.21
N GLY A 96 -10.84 -5.88 0.91
CA GLY A 96 -9.99 -6.91 0.35
C GLY A 96 -8.50 -6.73 0.61
N ALA A 97 -8.11 -5.81 1.49
CA ALA A 97 -6.70 -5.62 1.83
C ALA A 97 -6.14 -6.87 2.52
N SER A 98 -4.88 -7.17 2.23
CA SER A 98 -4.18 -8.30 2.82
C SER A 98 -3.73 -8.04 4.25
N ALA A 99 -3.45 -6.78 4.58
CA ALA A 99 -2.97 -6.39 5.92
C ALA A 99 -3.22 -4.91 6.18
N LEU A 100 -3.22 -4.56 7.46
CA LEU A 100 -3.24 -3.18 7.92
C LEU A 100 -2.08 -3.00 8.90
N VAL A 101 -1.20 -2.05 8.60
CA VAL A 101 0.01 -1.77 9.40
C VAL A 101 -0.08 -0.33 9.91
N GLU A 102 0.32 -0.11 11.14
CA GLU A 102 0.36 1.24 11.69
C GLU A 102 1.66 1.94 11.32
N LYS A 103 1.59 3.24 11.04
CA LYS A 103 2.77 4.01 10.60
C LYS A 103 3.88 4.06 11.64
N GLY A 104 3.55 3.84 12.91
CA GLY A 104 4.55 3.77 13.99
C GLY A 104 5.23 2.42 14.14
N ASP A 105 4.79 1.40 13.42
CA ASP A 105 5.39 0.07 13.50
C ASP A 105 6.80 0.06 12.90
N PRO A 106 7.67 -0.86 13.37
CA PRO A 106 9.01 -0.99 12.78
C PRO A 106 8.95 -1.31 11.29
N MET A 107 9.96 -0.87 10.54
CA MET A 107 10.05 -1.13 9.10
C MET A 107 10.02 -2.64 8.80
N GLU A 108 10.56 -3.47 9.69
CA GLU A 108 10.53 -4.92 9.54
C GLU A 108 9.11 -5.48 9.53
N ALA A 109 8.19 -4.88 10.28
CA ALA A 109 6.78 -5.29 10.28
C ALA A 109 6.13 -4.98 8.94
N LEU A 110 6.41 -3.81 8.38
CA LEU A 110 5.90 -3.42 7.08
C LEU A 110 6.46 -4.31 5.97
N ALA A 111 7.78 -4.53 5.99
CA ALA A 111 8.41 -5.39 5.00
C ALA A 111 7.87 -6.83 5.08
N ALA A 112 7.65 -7.34 6.28
CA ALA A 112 7.06 -8.67 6.46
C ALA A 112 5.64 -8.75 5.90
N ALA A 113 4.83 -7.70 6.12
CA ALA A 113 3.47 -7.64 5.57
C ALA A 113 3.48 -7.63 4.04
N ILE A 114 4.39 -6.87 3.44
CA ILE A 114 4.56 -6.82 1.99
C ILE A 114 4.92 -8.20 1.44
N ARG A 115 5.89 -8.87 2.05
CA ARG A 115 6.33 -10.19 1.61
C ARG A 115 5.22 -11.23 1.76
N ALA A 116 4.45 -11.16 2.85
CA ALA A 116 3.33 -12.09 3.06
C ALA A 116 2.19 -11.85 2.07
N ALA A 117 1.97 -10.60 1.65
CA ALA A 117 0.91 -10.23 0.72
C ALA A 117 1.28 -10.52 -0.74
N ALA A 118 2.56 -10.54 -1.07
CA ALA A 118 3.02 -10.69 -2.44
C ALA A 118 2.55 -12.02 -3.03
N PRO A 119 2.12 -12.02 -4.31
CA PRO A 119 1.71 -13.27 -4.94
C PRO A 119 2.88 -14.26 -5.02
N MET A 120 2.57 -15.53 -4.79
CA MET A 120 3.55 -16.60 -4.98
C MET A 120 3.69 -16.86 -6.47
N ILE A 121 4.93 -16.90 -6.91
CA ILE A 121 5.25 -17.19 -8.30
C ILE A 121 5.72 -18.62 -8.40
#